data_2585732d5dc523beb48816fe3def5669
#
_entry.id   2585732d5dc523beb48816fe3def5669
#
_cell.length_a   1.000
_cell.length_b   1.000
_cell.length_c   1.000
_cell.angle_alpha   90.00
_cell.angle_beta   90.00
_cell.angle_gamma   90.00
#
_symmetry.space_group_name_H-M   'P 1'
#
loop_
_entity.id
_entity.type
_entity.pdbx_description
1 polymer ?
#
loop_
_entity_poly.entity_id
_entity_poly.type
_entity_poly.pdbx_seq_one_letter_code
_entity_poly.pdbx_strand_id
1 'polypeptide(L)'
;MPYTLEVCVDSTASALAAKRGGADRLELCADLVIGGTTPSLALLRQGKAETGLPVRALLRPRFGDFCYDRYELAQMEQSAAELVETGADGIVTGVLTPDGVLDVDALRPIYAAAR
;
A
#
# COMPACT_ATOMS: atom_id res chain seq x y z
N MET A 1 16.84 -18.15 -2.89
CA MET A 1 17.51 -16.92 -2.42
C MET A 1 17.05 -16.54 -1.04
N PRO A 2 17.95 -16.22 -0.14
CA PRO A 2 17.57 -15.83 1.22
C PRO A 2 16.99 -14.42 1.29
N TYR A 3 16.97 -13.68 0.21
CA TYR A 3 16.48 -12.30 0.19
C TYR A 3 15.27 -12.17 -0.72
N THR A 4 14.35 -11.30 -0.33
CA THR A 4 13.19 -10.94 -1.14
C THR A 4 13.42 -9.54 -1.71
N LEU A 5 13.33 -9.42 -3.03
CA LEU A 5 13.40 -8.13 -3.70
C LEU A 5 11.98 -7.58 -3.88
N GLU A 6 11.66 -6.56 -3.13
CA GLU A 6 10.39 -5.83 -3.27
C GLU A 6 10.66 -4.51 -3.98
N VAL A 7 9.90 -4.21 -5.02
CA VAL A 7 10.08 -3.00 -5.82
C VAL A 7 8.82 -2.13 -5.72
N CYS A 8 9.02 -0.84 -5.40
CA CYS A 8 7.93 0.14 -5.40
C CYS A 8 7.62 0.56 -6.83
N VAL A 9 6.36 0.47 -7.22
CA VAL A 9 5.90 0.82 -8.57
C VAL A 9 4.57 1.57 -8.48
N ASP A 10 4.30 2.43 -9.45
CA ASP A 10 3.06 3.21 -9.51
C ASP A 10 2.35 3.14 -10.87
N SER A 11 2.69 2.13 -11.68
CA SER A 11 2.00 1.87 -12.93
C SER A 11 2.14 0.40 -13.30
N THR A 12 1.26 -0.10 -14.16
CA THR A 12 1.37 -1.46 -14.68
C THR A 12 2.64 -1.65 -15.50
N ALA A 13 3.03 -0.63 -16.27
CA ALA A 13 4.27 -0.69 -17.06
C ALA A 13 5.49 -0.85 -16.16
N SER A 14 5.56 -0.07 -15.06
CA SER A 14 6.64 -0.19 -14.08
C SER A 14 6.61 -1.55 -13.36
N ALA A 15 5.43 -2.04 -13.04
CA ALA A 15 5.27 -3.35 -12.42
C ALA A 15 5.81 -4.48 -13.31
N LEU A 16 5.52 -4.43 -14.61
CA LEU A 16 6.04 -5.40 -15.56
C LEU A 16 7.57 -5.27 -15.73
N ALA A 17 8.08 -4.04 -15.73
CA ALA A 17 9.52 -3.81 -15.78
C ALA A 17 10.21 -4.39 -14.54
N ALA A 18 9.64 -4.20 -13.36
CA ALA A 18 10.15 -4.77 -12.12
C ALA A 18 10.18 -6.30 -12.17
N LYS A 19 9.11 -6.90 -12.68
CA LYS A 19 9.06 -8.37 -12.86
C LYS A 19 10.17 -8.84 -13.79
N ARG A 20 10.35 -8.19 -14.94
CA ARG A 20 11.44 -8.55 -15.87
C ARG A 20 12.81 -8.38 -15.23
N GLY A 21 12.96 -7.43 -14.32
CA GLY A 21 14.19 -7.19 -13.59
C GLY A 21 14.46 -8.15 -12.44
N GLY A 22 13.52 -9.04 -12.12
CA GLY A 22 13.71 -10.06 -11.10
C GLY A 22 13.05 -9.76 -9.76
N ALA A 23 12.10 -8.84 -9.70
CA ALA A 23 11.36 -8.58 -8.47
C ALA A 23 10.60 -9.83 -8.00
N ASP A 24 10.64 -10.09 -6.70
CA ASP A 24 9.90 -11.19 -6.07
C ASP A 24 8.50 -10.76 -5.68
N ARG A 25 8.31 -9.49 -5.35
CA ARG A 25 7.02 -8.90 -5.04
C ARG A 25 7.04 -7.40 -5.30
N LEU A 26 5.87 -6.79 -5.27
CA LEU A 26 5.71 -5.37 -5.54
C LEU A 26 5.12 -4.66 -4.32
N GLU A 27 5.55 -3.42 -4.10
CA GLU A 27 4.79 -2.46 -3.31
C GLU A 27 4.12 -1.51 -4.30
N LEU A 28 2.81 -1.60 -4.39
CA LEU A 28 2.04 -0.81 -5.35
C LEU A 28 1.59 0.49 -4.72
N CYS A 29 1.88 1.57 -5.42
CA CYS A 29 1.63 2.93 -4.97
C CYS A 29 0.93 3.72 -6.08
N ALA A 30 0.48 4.91 -5.74
CA ALA A 30 0.23 5.99 -6.68
C ALA A 30 1.20 7.11 -6.33
N ASP A 31 1.42 8.02 -7.28
CA ASP A 31 2.11 9.29 -7.01
C ASP A 31 3.47 9.14 -6.30
N LEU A 32 4.32 8.26 -6.79
CA LEU A 32 5.67 8.08 -6.21
C LEU A 32 6.48 9.38 -6.20
N VAL A 33 6.18 10.30 -7.11
CA VAL A 33 6.84 11.62 -7.18
C VAL A 33 6.67 12.43 -5.90
N ILE A 34 5.61 12.21 -5.15
CA ILE A 34 5.37 12.85 -3.84
C ILE A 34 5.54 11.88 -2.67
N GLY A 35 6.24 10.78 -2.88
CA GLY A 35 6.50 9.78 -1.86
C GLY A 35 5.53 8.62 -1.81
N GLY A 36 4.54 8.62 -2.68
CA GLY A 36 3.56 7.55 -2.79
C GLY A 36 2.29 7.79 -1.98
N THR A 37 1.17 7.45 -2.57
CA THR A 37 -0.15 7.43 -1.95
C THR A 37 -0.85 6.12 -2.31
N THR A 38 -2.07 5.92 -1.79
CA THR A 38 -2.84 4.71 -2.02
C THR A 38 -3.15 4.52 -3.51
N PRO A 39 -2.84 3.35 -4.10
CA PRO A 39 -3.15 3.09 -5.50
C PRO A 39 -4.64 2.91 -5.71
N SER A 40 -5.11 3.13 -6.95
CA SER A 40 -6.48 2.82 -7.32
C SER A 40 -6.72 1.31 -7.31
N LEU A 41 -7.98 0.92 -7.10
CA LEU A 41 -8.35 -0.49 -7.17
C LEU A 41 -8.16 -1.04 -8.58
N ALA A 42 -8.37 -0.20 -9.60
CA ALA A 42 -8.14 -0.59 -10.98
C ALA A 42 -6.68 -0.94 -11.25
N LEU A 43 -5.76 -0.12 -10.74
CA LEU A 43 -4.32 -0.40 -10.87
C LEU A 43 -3.94 -1.68 -10.13
N LEU A 44 -4.49 -1.90 -8.95
CA LEU A 44 -4.22 -3.11 -8.17
C LEU A 44 -4.68 -4.36 -8.92
N ARG A 45 -5.90 -4.36 -9.45
CA ARG A 45 -6.41 -5.50 -10.25
C ARG A 45 -5.53 -5.79 -11.45
N GLN A 46 -5.20 -4.75 -12.19
CA GLN A 46 -4.40 -4.89 -13.42
C GLN A 46 -2.98 -5.32 -13.09
N GLY A 47 -2.36 -4.71 -12.10
CA GLY A 47 -0.99 -5.06 -11.71
C GLY A 47 -0.85 -6.52 -11.28
N LYS A 48 -1.80 -7.02 -10.52
CA LYS A 48 -1.83 -8.45 -10.15
C LYS A 48 -2.05 -9.36 -11.34
N ALA A 49 -3.02 -9.02 -12.18
CA ALA A 49 -3.35 -9.84 -13.34
C ALA A 49 -2.18 -9.95 -14.32
N GLU A 50 -1.52 -8.82 -14.58
CA GLU A 50 -0.45 -8.77 -15.58
C GLU A 50 0.87 -9.33 -15.07
N THR A 51 1.18 -9.19 -13.79
CA THR A 51 2.48 -9.64 -13.26
C THR A 51 2.42 -11.02 -12.63
N GLY A 52 1.31 -11.39 -12.02
CA GLY A 52 1.21 -12.61 -11.23
C GLY A 52 2.03 -12.59 -9.94
N LEU A 53 2.64 -11.46 -9.59
CA LEU A 53 3.45 -11.34 -8.38
C LEU A 53 2.60 -11.01 -7.15
N PRO A 54 3.07 -11.36 -5.96
CA PRO A 54 2.48 -10.83 -4.74
C PRO A 54 2.56 -9.30 -4.74
N VAL A 55 1.49 -8.65 -4.30
CA VAL A 55 1.40 -7.18 -4.27
C VAL A 55 1.02 -6.72 -2.88
N ARG A 56 1.86 -5.89 -2.29
CA ARG A 56 1.52 -5.11 -1.10
C ARG A 56 1.10 -3.72 -1.55
N ALA A 57 -0.05 -3.26 -1.06
CA ALA A 57 -0.58 -1.95 -1.44
C ALA A 57 -0.26 -0.91 -0.38
N LEU A 58 0.25 0.23 -0.81
CA LEU A 58 0.47 1.35 0.09
C LEU A 58 -0.88 1.94 0.52
N LEU A 59 -1.05 2.10 1.81
CA LEU A 59 -2.20 2.77 2.39
C LEU A 59 -1.74 4.08 3.01
N ARG A 60 -1.83 5.14 2.24
CA ARG A 60 -1.46 6.51 2.62
C ARG A 60 -2.42 7.46 1.91
N PRO A 61 -3.39 8.05 2.64
CA PRO A 61 -4.49 8.78 1.99
C PRO A 61 -4.05 10.11 1.36
N ARG A 62 -2.93 10.68 1.79
CA ARG A 62 -2.42 11.95 1.27
C ARG A 62 -0.92 12.06 1.50
N PHE A 63 -0.28 12.98 0.78
CA PHE A 63 1.10 13.34 1.05
C PHE A 63 1.20 14.15 2.37
N GLY A 64 2.42 14.40 2.83
CA GLY A 64 2.66 15.13 4.06
C GLY A 64 2.98 14.19 5.21
N ASP A 65 2.57 14.56 6.41
CA ASP A 65 2.85 13.77 7.60
C ASP A 65 1.99 12.50 7.70
N PHE A 66 2.24 11.73 8.74
CA PHE A 66 1.51 10.49 9.04
C PHE A 66 0.60 10.63 10.26
N CYS A 67 0.30 11.86 10.66
CA CYS A 67 -0.59 12.17 11.76
C CYS A 67 -1.96 12.52 11.18
N TYR A 68 -2.87 11.55 11.20
CA TYR A 68 -4.16 11.65 10.53
C TYR A 68 -5.28 12.02 11.51
N ASP A 69 -6.27 12.75 11.00
CA ASP A 69 -7.46 13.04 11.77
C ASP A 69 -8.44 11.84 11.76
N ARG A 70 -9.53 11.95 12.50
CA ARG A 70 -10.49 10.85 12.61
C ARG A 70 -11.16 10.48 11.28
N TYR A 71 -11.32 11.46 10.38
CA TYR A 71 -11.93 11.22 9.07
C TYR A 71 -10.98 10.45 8.16
N GLU A 72 -9.72 10.84 8.19
CA GLU A 72 -8.68 10.14 7.43
C GLU A 72 -8.50 8.71 7.94
N LEU A 73 -8.50 8.51 9.25
CA LEU A 73 -8.40 7.17 9.84
C LEU A 73 -9.58 6.28 9.44
N ALA A 74 -10.80 6.84 9.40
CA ALA A 74 -11.98 6.09 8.93
C ALA A 74 -11.86 5.70 7.46
N GLN A 75 -11.36 6.60 6.62
CA GLN A 75 -11.09 6.31 5.21
C GLN A 75 -10.03 5.23 5.06
N MET A 76 -8.96 5.28 5.86
CA MET A 76 -7.90 4.28 5.84
C MET A 76 -8.42 2.89 6.19
N GLU A 77 -9.28 2.80 7.19
CA GLU A 77 -9.90 1.54 7.58
C GLU A 77 -10.72 0.94 6.44
N GLN A 78 -11.55 1.75 5.80
CA GLN A 78 -12.34 1.32 4.65
C GLN A 78 -11.45 0.94 3.47
N SER A 79 -10.47 1.76 3.16
CA SER A 79 -9.54 1.50 2.06
C SER A 79 -8.74 0.22 2.27
N ALA A 80 -8.35 -0.08 3.50
CA ALA A 80 -7.65 -1.33 3.82
C ALA A 80 -8.50 -2.54 3.45
N ALA A 81 -9.77 -2.54 3.83
CA ALA A 81 -10.70 -3.61 3.48
C ALA A 81 -10.88 -3.74 1.97
N GLU A 82 -11.08 -2.62 1.27
CA GLU A 82 -11.28 -2.62 -0.18
C GLU A 82 -10.05 -3.12 -0.94
N LEU A 83 -8.86 -2.74 -0.50
CA LEU A 83 -7.62 -3.20 -1.10
C LEU A 83 -7.44 -4.71 -0.96
N VAL A 84 -7.70 -5.25 0.23
CA VAL A 84 -7.60 -6.69 0.47
C VAL A 84 -8.66 -7.46 -0.33
N GLU A 85 -9.90 -6.98 -0.35
CA GLU A 85 -10.98 -7.59 -1.15
C GLU A 85 -10.65 -7.59 -2.64
N THR A 86 -9.93 -6.57 -3.11
CA THR A 86 -9.54 -6.44 -4.52
C THR A 86 -8.34 -7.34 -4.86
N GLY A 87 -7.64 -7.86 -3.87
CA GLY A 87 -6.58 -8.84 -4.07
C GLY A 87 -5.20 -8.46 -3.58
N ALA A 88 -5.07 -7.38 -2.81
CA ALA A 88 -3.79 -7.07 -2.20
C ALA A 88 -3.36 -8.20 -1.24
N ASP A 89 -2.12 -8.59 -1.32
CA ASP A 89 -1.56 -9.64 -0.46
C ASP A 89 -1.12 -9.09 0.89
N GLY A 90 -1.05 -7.79 1.02
CA GLY A 90 -0.74 -7.09 2.26
C GLY A 90 -0.90 -5.59 2.10
N ILE A 91 -0.84 -4.90 3.22
CA ILE A 91 -0.97 -3.44 3.29
C ILE A 91 0.31 -2.87 3.90
N VAL A 92 0.79 -1.78 3.33
CA VAL A 92 1.91 -1.01 3.87
C VAL A 92 1.36 0.32 4.39
N THR A 93 1.50 0.56 5.67
CA THR A 93 0.95 1.78 6.28
C THR A 93 1.68 2.15 7.56
N GLY A 94 1.41 3.35 8.03
CA GLY A 94 1.91 3.85 9.30
C GLY A 94 1.08 5.03 9.76
N VAL A 95 0.92 5.16 11.07
CA VAL A 95 0.22 6.29 11.70
C VAL A 95 1.06 6.75 12.87
N LEU A 96 1.28 8.04 12.96
CA LEU A 96 2.03 8.64 14.07
C LEU A 96 1.13 9.51 14.92
N THR A 97 1.44 9.56 16.22
CA THR A 97 0.85 10.54 17.13
C THR A 97 1.46 11.92 16.83
N PRO A 98 0.86 13.02 17.34
CA PRO A 98 1.48 14.35 17.21
C PRO A 98 2.90 14.43 17.74
N ASP A 99 3.27 13.56 18.70
CA ASP A 99 4.62 13.49 19.24
C ASP A 99 5.59 12.67 18.39
N GLY A 100 5.13 12.11 17.26
CA GLY A 100 5.97 11.33 16.36
C GLY A 100 6.18 9.88 16.81
N VAL A 101 5.35 9.38 17.72
CA VAL A 101 5.38 7.99 18.18
C VAL A 101 4.39 7.16 17.36
N LEU A 102 4.70 5.89 17.13
CA LEU A 102 3.79 4.98 16.42
C LEU A 102 2.45 4.89 17.17
N ASP A 103 1.37 5.21 16.46
CA ASP A 103 0.02 5.20 17.02
C ASP A 103 -0.60 3.81 16.88
N VAL A 104 -0.28 2.95 17.83
CA VAL A 104 -0.74 1.55 17.82
C VAL A 104 -2.27 1.47 17.93
N ASP A 105 -2.88 2.32 18.74
CA ASP A 105 -4.34 2.29 18.93
C ASP A 105 -5.08 2.67 17.63
N ALA A 106 -4.58 3.66 16.89
CA ALA A 106 -5.15 4.04 15.60
C ALA A 106 -4.94 2.93 14.54
N LEU A 107 -3.85 2.21 14.62
CA LEU A 107 -3.54 1.13 13.67
C LEU A 107 -4.38 -0.13 13.88
N ARG A 108 -4.89 -0.40 15.08
CA ARG A 108 -5.64 -1.62 15.37
C ARG A 108 -6.86 -1.84 14.47
N PRO A 109 -7.76 -0.85 14.28
CA PRO A 109 -8.90 -1.03 13.38
C PRO A 109 -8.49 -1.24 11.92
N ILE A 110 -7.43 -0.55 11.50
CA ILE A 110 -6.89 -0.70 10.13
C ILE A 110 -6.35 -2.12 9.95
N TYR A 111 -5.59 -2.61 10.90
CA TYR A 111 -5.06 -3.97 10.89
C TYR A 111 -6.19 -5.00 10.82
N ALA A 112 -7.22 -4.81 11.64
CA ALA A 112 -8.38 -5.72 11.65
C ALA A 112 -9.10 -5.72 10.29
N ALA A 113 -9.24 -4.56 9.64
CA ALA A 113 -9.87 -4.44 8.33
C ALA A 113 -9.04 -5.10 7.22
N ALA A 114 -7.72 -5.17 7.39
CA ALA A 114 -6.80 -5.73 6.41
C ALA A 114 -6.61 -7.26 6.52
N ARG A 115 -7.30 -7.88 7.44
CA ARG A 115 -7.14 -9.33 7.68
C ARG A 115 -7.94 -10.19 6.72
#